data_5ad086742b03bf056d848a6c8e04e1fc
#
_entry.id   5ad086742b03bf056d848a6c8e04e1fc
#
_cell.length_a   1.000
_cell.length_b   1.000
_cell.length_c   1.000
_cell.angle_alpha   90.00
_cell.angle_beta   90.00
_cell.angle_gamma   90.00
#
_symmetry.space_group_name_H-M   'P 1'
#
loop_
_entity.id
_entity.type
_entity.pdbx_description
1 polymer ?
#
loop_
_entity_poly.entity_id
_entity_poly.type
_entity_poly.pdbx_seq_one_letter_code
_entity_poly.pdbx_strand_id
1 'polypeptide(L)'
;MVDFDEALTILENPTRRHILRRLVKEPHYPLQLSELLDVSQQAVVKHLKVLEESGFVDSERVPSEKGGPPKKMYSVNQSFSLRLDLGPDLFRAEHRSIPAGGPMRLSNRLPPELDEVVDRLGTRRKLPMVEAMGVLSELDSALERIDGHRDAVIALHQQVMKKVSPSISEQSGTYEERQLAHAMMSHPRRPLDLDAFSQGLRIQSMHAEEMMDTLRERLMRDFAANQGRLVAAREGTPLPWWLAR
;
A
#
# COMPACT_ATOMS: atom_id res chain seq x y z
N MET A 1 -4.28 -7.00 12.38
CA MET A 1 -3.40 -6.47 11.31
C MET A 1 -3.05 -5.04 11.71
N VAL A 2 -1.77 -4.76 11.81
CA VAL A 2 -1.22 -3.43 12.19
C VAL A 2 -1.67 -2.41 11.14
N ASP A 3 -2.07 -1.21 11.55
CA ASP A 3 -2.38 -0.15 10.61
C ASP A 3 -1.10 0.48 10.00
N PHE A 4 -1.26 1.43 9.08
CA PHE A 4 -0.13 2.03 8.37
C PHE A 4 0.77 2.83 9.32
N ASP A 5 0.21 3.64 10.22
CA ASP A 5 0.97 4.53 11.10
C ASP A 5 1.69 3.75 12.20
N GLU A 6 1.03 2.72 12.73
CA GLU A 6 1.64 1.79 13.67
C GLU A 6 2.82 1.06 13.02
N ALA A 7 2.66 0.58 11.78
CA ALA A 7 3.75 -0.07 11.05
C ALA A 7 4.93 0.87 10.80
N LEU A 8 4.69 2.14 10.46
CA LEU A 8 5.75 3.14 10.34
C LEU A 8 6.48 3.35 11.67
N THR A 9 5.75 3.50 12.78
CA THR A 9 6.31 3.66 14.12
C THR A 9 7.20 2.47 14.52
N ILE A 10 6.79 1.26 14.17
CA ILE A 10 7.60 0.06 14.43
C ILE A 10 8.86 0.07 13.57
N LEU A 11 8.72 0.40 12.28
CA LEU A 11 9.82 0.33 11.32
C LEU A 11 10.75 1.56 11.34
N GLU A 12 10.43 2.65 12.05
CA GLU A 12 11.34 3.79 12.20
C GLU A 12 12.66 3.41 12.87
N ASN A 13 12.63 2.42 13.79
CA ASN A 13 13.81 1.98 14.52
C ASN A 13 14.76 1.12 13.65
N PRO A 14 16.02 1.52 13.46
CA PRO A 14 16.96 0.80 12.60
C PRO A 14 17.28 -0.61 13.10
N THR A 15 17.37 -0.82 14.41
CA THR A 15 17.67 -2.14 14.99
C THR A 15 16.53 -3.11 14.68
N ARG A 16 15.25 -2.69 14.77
CA ARG A 16 14.11 -3.53 14.41
C ARG A 16 14.17 -3.90 12.91
N ARG A 17 14.51 -2.96 12.03
CA ARG A 17 14.69 -3.28 10.60
C ARG A 17 15.86 -4.25 10.36
N HIS A 18 16.95 -4.14 11.11
CA HIS A 18 18.08 -5.09 11.00
C HIS A 18 17.70 -6.48 11.50
N ILE A 19 16.96 -6.58 12.61
CA ILE A 19 16.42 -7.86 13.10
C ILE A 19 15.54 -8.50 12.01
N LEU A 20 14.56 -7.76 11.46
CA LEU A 20 13.69 -8.27 10.42
C LEU A 20 14.46 -8.75 9.19
N ARG A 21 15.49 -8.02 8.73
CA ARG A 21 16.36 -8.43 7.61
C ARG A 21 17.08 -9.77 7.85
N ARG A 22 17.30 -10.15 9.09
CA ARG A 22 17.85 -11.49 9.43
C ARG A 22 16.76 -12.53 9.46
N LEU A 23 15.65 -12.22 10.14
CA LEU A 23 14.53 -13.16 10.34
C LEU A 23 13.78 -13.52 9.06
N VAL A 24 13.76 -12.67 8.02
CA VAL A 24 13.17 -13.01 6.70
C VAL A 24 13.97 -14.06 5.95
N LYS A 25 15.24 -14.30 6.32
CA LYS A 25 16.09 -15.31 5.68
C LYS A 25 15.96 -16.66 6.37
N GLU A 26 16.02 -16.66 7.70
CA GLU A 26 15.94 -17.85 8.53
C GLU A 26 15.55 -17.50 9.97
N PRO A 27 14.96 -18.45 10.72
CA PRO A 27 14.65 -18.24 12.12
C PRO A 27 15.92 -18.10 12.97
N HIS A 28 15.88 -17.22 13.99
CA HIS A 28 17.00 -16.98 14.90
C HIS A 28 16.58 -16.94 16.36
N TYR A 29 17.54 -17.31 17.25
CA TYR A 29 17.45 -17.04 18.68
C TYR A 29 17.93 -15.61 19.00
N PRO A 30 17.49 -15.00 20.12
CA PRO A 30 17.94 -13.66 20.52
C PRO A 30 19.45 -13.53 20.67
N LEU A 31 20.13 -14.56 21.15
CA LEU A 31 21.60 -14.57 21.29
C LEU A 31 22.29 -14.48 19.93
N GLN A 32 21.84 -15.26 18.92
CA GLN A 32 22.40 -15.20 17.58
C GLN A 32 22.20 -13.81 16.96
N LEU A 33 21.02 -13.21 17.13
CA LEU A 33 20.78 -11.86 16.64
C LEU A 33 21.65 -10.81 17.33
N SER A 34 21.94 -10.98 18.63
CA SER A 34 22.82 -10.06 19.35
C SER A 34 24.26 -10.11 18.83
N GLU A 35 24.77 -11.29 18.54
CA GLU A 35 26.08 -11.48 17.91
C GLU A 35 26.14 -10.95 16.50
N LEU A 36 25.12 -11.22 15.67
CA LEU A 36 25.06 -10.77 14.26
C LEU A 36 24.89 -9.26 14.10
N LEU A 37 24.31 -8.57 15.08
CA LEU A 37 23.98 -7.15 15.01
C LEU A 37 24.88 -6.28 15.91
N ASP A 38 25.77 -6.89 16.66
CA ASP A 38 26.66 -6.23 17.64
C ASP A 38 25.87 -5.35 18.63
N VAL A 39 24.79 -5.91 19.18
CA VAL A 39 23.94 -5.26 20.19
C VAL A 39 23.71 -6.22 21.37
N SER A 40 23.44 -5.68 22.55
CA SER A 40 23.22 -6.54 23.73
C SER A 40 21.99 -7.45 23.52
N GLN A 41 22.06 -8.68 24.06
CA GLN A 41 20.94 -9.62 24.00
C GLN A 41 19.65 -9.03 24.63
N GLN A 42 19.79 -8.26 25.71
CA GLN A 42 18.65 -7.58 26.36
C GLN A 42 17.96 -6.58 25.41
N ALA A 43 18.73 -5.81 24.63
CA ALA A 43 18.20 -4.89 23.64
C ALA A 43 17.47 -5.66 22.52
N VAL A 44 18.06 -6.76 22.02
CA VAL A 44 17.42 -7.62 21.02
C VAL A 44 16.09 -8.18 21.52
N VAL A 45 16.05 -8.71 22.75
CA VAL A 45 14.82 -9.25 23.37
C VAL A 45 13.75 -8.17 23.47
N LYS A 46 14.12 -6.94 23.86
CA LYS A 46 13.19 -5.81 23.92
C LYS A 46 12.59 -5.49 22.54
N HIS A 47 13.42 -5.45 21.49
CA HIS A 47 12.96 -5.18 20.13
C HIS A 47 12.10 -6.33 19.56
N LEU A 48 12.49 -7.58 19.82
CA LEU A 48 11.71 -8.76 19.42
C LEU A 48 10.34 -8.79 20.09
N LYS A 49 10.24 -8.38 21.35
CA LYS A 49 8.95 -8.28 22.04
C LYS A 49 8.02 -7.29 21.34
N VAL A 50 8.51 -6.10 20.98
CA VAL A 50 7.72 -5.10 20.22
C VAL A 50 7.28 -5.66 18.88
N LEU A 51 8.18 -6.31 18.13
CA LEU A 51 7.88 -6.92 16.83
C LEU A 51 6.86 -8.06 16.93
N GLU A 52 6.91 -8.86 18.00
CA GLU A 52 5.97 -9.96 18.27
C GLU A 52 4.58 -9.43 18.65
N GLU A 53 4.51 -8.46 19.57
CA GLU A 53 3.26 -7.82 20.00
C GLU A 53 2.53 -7.13 18.83
N SER A 54 3.27 -6.63 17.87
CA SER A 54 2.75 -6.00 16.66
C SER A 54 2.51 -7.00 15.51
N GLY A 55 2.75 -8.29 15.71
CA GLY A 55 2.54 -9.31 14.68
C GLY A 55 3.50 -9.30 13.51
N PHE A 56 4.67 -8.64 13.61
CA PHE A 56 5.71 -8.68 12.58
C PHE A 56 6.51 -9.98 12.60
N VAL A 57 6.63 -10.59 13.77
CA VAL A 57 7.33 -11.86 13.98
C VAL A 57 6.50 -12.78 14.86
N ASP A 58 6.65 -14.05 14.63
CA ASP A 58 6.15 -15.11 15.50
C ASP A 58 7.30 -15.75 16.25
N SER A 59 6.99 -16.41 17.37
CA SER A 59 7.98 -17.15 18.11
C SER A 59 7.48 -18.55 18.48
N GLU A 60 8.40 -19.51 18.47
CA GLU A 60 8.16 -20.86 18.91
C GLU A 60 9.23 -21.31 19.91
N ARG A 61 8.88 -22.26 20.77
CA ARG A 61 9.82 -22.89 21.69
C ARG A 61 10.40 -24.13 21.04
N VAL A 62 11.71 -24.12 20.80
CA VAL A 62 12.43 -25.23 20.20
C VAL A 62 13.28 -25.91 21.24
N PRO A 63 13.28 -27.27 21.33
CA PRO A 63 14.16 -28.01 22.24
C PRO A 63 15.62 -27.64 22.01
N SER A 64 16.38 -27.57 23.10
CA SER A 64 17.83 -27.30 23.02
C SER A 64 18.57 -28.58 22.61
N GLU A 65 19.34 -28.57 21.55
CA GLU A 65 20.15 -29.70 21.09
C GLU A 65 21.20 -30.15 22.13
N LYS A 66 21.57 -29.30 23.08
CA LYS A 66 22.58 -29.55 24.12
C LYS A 66 21.95 -29.89 25.46
N GLY A 67 20.69 -30.32 25.54
CA GLY A 67 20.05 -30.77 26.78
C GLY A 67 19.73 -29.66 27.80
N GLY A 68 19.57 -28.41 27.34
CA GLY A 68 19.16 -27.28 28.18
C GLY A 68 17.64 -26.98 28.07
N PRO A 69 17.15 -25.92 28.75
CA PRO A 69 15.76 -25.51 28.64
C PRO A 69 15.41 -25.11 27.19
N PRO A 70 14.12 -25.27 26.77
CA PRO A 70 13.69 -24.87 25.44
C PRO A 70 14.00 -23.40 25.15
N LYS A 71 14.54 -23.15 23.97
CA LYS A 71 14.89 -21.79 23.51
C LYS A 71 13.75 -21.19 22.66
N LYS A 72 13.52 -19.89 22.80
CA LYS A 72 12.55 -19.15 22.00
C LYS A 72 13.22 -18.74 20.70
N MET A 73 12.70 -19.24 19.58
CA MET A 73 13.15 -18.95 18.23
C MET A 73 12.13 -18.06 17.55
N TYR A 74 12.58 -17.06 16.79
CA TYR A 74 11.76 -16.08 16.14
C TYR A 74 11.85 -16.21 14.62
N SER A 75 10.72 -15.97 13.93
CA SER A 75 10.63 -16.02 12.47
C SER A 75 9.63 -14.99 11.95
N VAL A 76 9.71 -14.65 10.67
CA VAL A 76 8.73 -13.82 9.97
C VAL A 76 7.82 -14.73 9.14
N ASN A 77 6.53 -14.73 9.44
CA ASN A 77 5.54 -15.55 8.74
C ASN A 77 4.50 -14.73 7.96
N GLN A 78 4.49 -13.41 8.15
CA GLN A 78 3.57 -12.52 7.47
C GLN A 78 4.24 -11.79 6.31
N SER A 79 3.48 -11.60 5.23
CA SER A 79 3.92 -10.83 4.07
C SER A 79 2.99 -9.64 3.86
N PHE A 80 3.55 -8.44 3.86
CA PHE A 80 2.81 -7.21 3.61
C PHE A 80 3.68 -6.20 2.87
N SER A 81 3.05 -5.20 2.30
CA SER A 81 3.69 -4.06 1.66
C SER A 81 3.20 -2.77 2.30
N LEU A 82 4.13 -1.88 2.63
CA LEU A 82 3.86 -0.49 2.98
C LEU A 82 4.32 0.38 1.83
N ARG A 83 3.47 1.31 1.43
CA ARG A 83 3.75 2.20 0.31
C ARG A 83 3.25 3.61 0.64
N LEU A 84 4.13 4.59 0.47
CA LEU A 84 3.81 6.00 0.62
C LEU A 84 4.20 6.72 -0.67
N ASP A 85 3.23 7.32 -1.33
CA ASP A 85 3.43 8.21 -2.46
C ASP A 85 3.16 9.64 -2.01
N LEU A 86 4.14 10.48 -2.12
CA LEU A 86 4.07 11.89 -1.72
C LEU A 86 4.52 12.78 -2.88
N GLY A 87 3.69 13.75 -3.20
CA GLY A 87 4.01 14.76 -4.22
C GLY A 87 2.96 15.87 -4.24
N PRO A 88 3.11 16.89 -5.11
CA PRO A 88 2.06 17.88 -5.30
C PRO A 88 0.73 17.21 -5.66
N ASP A 89 -0.32 17.58 -4.96
CA ASP A 89 -1.67 17.02 -5.13
C ASP A 89 -1.76 15.49 -4.97
N LEU A 90 -0.80 14.88 -4.28
CA LEU A 90 -0.78 13.45 -4.02
C LEU A 90 -0.24 13.16 -2.61
N PHE A 91 -1.10 12.57 -1.79
CA PHE A 91 -0.71 11.85 -0.59
C PHE A 91 -1.45 10.52 -0.55
N ARG A 92 -0.74 9.42 -0.73
CA ARG A 92 -1.32 8.10 -0.73
C ARG A 92 -0.51 7.16 0.14
N ALA A 93 -1.10 6.77 1.25
CA ALA A 93 -0.54 5.80 2.18
C ALA A 93 -1.32 4.49 2.09
N GLU A 94 -0.63 3.38 1.89
CA GLU A 94 -1.25 2.07 1.74
C GLU A 94 -0.51 1.01 2.55
N HIS A 95 -1.29 0.22 3.27
CA HIS A 95 -0.86 -1.03 3.87
C HIS A 95 -1.65 -2.17 3.22
N ARG A 96 -0.96 -3.13 2.62
CA ARG A 96 -1.57 -4.25 1.91
C ARG A 96 -0.96 -5.56 2.36
N SER A 97 -1.79 -6.55 2.65
CA SER A 97 -1.33 -7.93 2.77
C SER A 97 -0.94 -8.46 1.39
N ILE A 98 0.23 -9.08 1.29
CA ILE A 98 0.63 -9.80 0.09
C ILE A 98 -0.11 -11.13 0.08
N PRO A 99 -0.79 -11.51 -1.02
CA PRO A 99 -1.55 -12.74 -1.06
C PRO A 99 -0.64 -13.96 -0.90
N ALA A 100 -1.04 -14.87 -0.02
CA ALA A 100 -0.41 -16.18 0.12
C ALA A 100 -1.06 -17.17 -0.85
N GLY A 101 -0.27 -18.08 -1.42
CA GLY A 101 -0.78 -19.14 -2.26
C GLY A 101 0.28 -19.68 -3.22
N GLY A 102 -0.05 -20.83 -3.86
CA GLY A 102 0.79 -21.41 -4.90
C GLY A 102 0.65 -20.69 -6.25
N PRO A 103 1.53 -20.97 -7.23
CA PRO A 103 1.58 -20.30 -8.53
C PRO A 103 0.22 -20.25 -9.23
N MET A 104 -0.53 -21.35 -9.24
CA MET A 104 -1.83 -21.45 -9.88
C MET A 104 -2.91 -20.54 -9.28
N ARG A 105 -2.82 -20.20 -7.98
CA ARG A 105 -3.75 -19.26 -7.35
C ARG A 105 -3.43 -17.79 -7.66
N LEU A 106 -2.20 -17.52 -8.07
CA LEU A 106 -1.72 -16.19 -8.37
C LEU A 106 -1.83 -15.85 -9.87
N SER A 107 -1.95 -16.86 -10.77
CA SER A 107 -1.90 -16.69 -12.21
C SER A 107 -2.79 -15.58 -12.76
N ASN A 108 -4.06 -15.52 -12.33
CA ASN A 108 -5.01 -14.49 -12.80
C ASN A 108 -4.72 -13.06 -12.28
N ARG A 109 -3.69 -12.88 -11.46
CA ARG A 109 -3.25 -11.59 -10.91
C ARG A 109 -1.89 -11.16 -11.44
N LEU A 110 -1.25 -12.03 -12.19
CA LEU A 110 0.08 -11.81 -12.75
C LEU A 110 -0.02 -11.24 -14.17
N PRO A 111 0.97 -10.47 -14.60
CA PRO A 111 1.10 -10.08 -16.00
C PRO A 111 1.28 -11.32 -16.89
N PRO A 112 0.72 -11.32 -18.13
CA PRO A 112 0.79 -12.47 -19.03
C PRO A 112 2.23 -12.97 -19.34
N GLU A 113 3.21 -12.08 -19.29
CA GLU A 113 4.61 -12.45 -19.49
C GLU A 113 5.19 -13.39 -18.43
N LEU A 114 4.47 -13.59 -17.31
CA LEU A 114 4.86 -14.51 -16.23
C LEU A 114 4.15 -15.87 -16.29
N ASP A 115 3.33 -16.13 -17.31
CA ASP A 115 2.61 -17.40 -17.45
C ASP A 115 3.57 -18.59 -17.51
N GLU A 116 4.67 -18.47 -18.27
CA GLU A 116 5.70 -19.51 -18.35
C GLU A 116 6.39 -19.76 -16.99
N VAL A 117 6.56 -18.74 -16.17
CA VAL A 117 7.10 -18.87 -14.82
C VAL A 117 6.12 -19.63 -13.92
N VAL A 118 4.82 -19.33 -14.03
CA VAL A 118 3.77 -20.05 -13.30
C VAL A 118 3.78 -21.54 -13.66
N ASP A 119 3.84 -21.87 -14.93
CA ASP A 119 3.86 -23.26 -15.40
C ASP A 119 5.11 -24.00 -14.93
N ARG A 120 6.29 -23.40 -15.03
CA ARG A 120 7.55 -23.98 -14.53
C ARG A 120 7.48 -24.28 -13.03
N LEU A 121 6.91 -23.37 -12.22
CA LEU A 121 6.77 -23.53 -10.78
C LEU A 121 5.67 -24.54 -10.40
N GLY A 122 4.58 -24.59 -11.17
CA GLY A 122 3.43 -25.47 -10.91
C GLY A 122 3.75 -26.96 -11.09
N THR A 123 4.67 -27.29 -11.99
CA THR A 123 4.99 -28.68 -12.36
C THR A 123 6.07 -29.33 -11.48
N ARG A 124 6.84 -28.57 -10.70
CA ARG A 124 8.02 -29.07 -9.99
C ARG A 124 7.89 -28.97 -8.47
N ARG A 125 8.24 -30.07 -7.78
CA ARG A 125 8.34 -30.11 -6.31
C ARG A 125 9.59 -29.41 -5.74
N LYS A 126 10.69 -29.42 -6.50
CA LYS A 126 11.97 -28.80 -6.11
C LYS A 126 12.55 -28.07 -7.31
N LEU A 127 13.06 -26.88 -7.10
CA LEU A 127 13.70 -26.04 -8.09
C LEU A 127 15.23 -26.06 -7.85
N PRO A 128 16.07 -26.41 -8.82
CA PRO A 128 17.51 -26.28 -8.71
C PRO A 128 17.91 -24.81 -8.49
N MET A 129 18.98 -24.56 -7.71
CA MET A 129 19.40 -23.20 -7.35
C MET A 129 19.65 -22.30 -8.58
N VAL A 130 20.30 -22.82 -9.61
CA VAL A 130 20.59 -22.07 -10.84
C VAL A 130 19.30 -21.65 -11.56
N GLU A 131 18.34 -22.56 -11.65
CA GLU A 131 17.03 -22.28 -12.25
C GLU A 131 16.23 -21.29 -11.37
N ALA A 132 16.29 -21.45 -10.04
CA ALA A 132 15.67 -20.51 -9.10
C ALA A 132 16.21 -19.09 -9.26
N MET A 133 17.53 -18.92 -9.46
CA MET A 133 18.13 -17.61 -9.70
C MET A 133 17.61 -16.98 -11.01
N GLY A 134 17.44 -17.77 -12.08
CA GLY A 134 16.86 -17.27 -13.33
C GLY A 134 15.42 -16.80 -13.14
N VAL A 135 14.58 -17.62 -12.51
CA VAL A 135 13.19 -17.27 -12.21
C VAL A 135 13.10 -16.03 -11.33
N LEU A 136 13.92 -15.93 -10.29
CA LEU A 136 13.93 -14.74 -9.42
C LEU A 136 14.32 -13.47 -10.20
N SER A 137 15.31 -13.57 -11.10
CA SER A 137 15.69 -12.44 -11.95
C SER A 137 14.56 -12.00 -12.90
N GLU A 138 13.80 -12.97 -13.47
CA GLU A 138 12.61 -12.66 -14.28
C GLU A 138 11.53 -11.94 -13.44
N LEU A 139 11.28 -12.42 -12.22
CA LEU A 139 10.31 -11.79 -11.30
C LEU A 139 10.75 -10.39 -10.86
N ASP A 140 12.03 -10.20 -10.54
CA ASP A 140 12.57 -8.88 -10.18
C ASP A 140 12.42 -7.89 -11.34
N SER A 141 12.74 -8.31 -12.57
CA SER A 141 12.56 -7.48 -13.76
C SER A 141 11.09 -7.14 -14.03
N ALA A 142 10.16 -8.06 -13.74
CA ALA A 142 8.73 -7.80 -13.84
C ALA A 142 8.25 -6.79 -12.79
N LEU A 143 8.74 -6.90 -11.55
CA LEU A 143 8.44 -5.93 -10.48
C LEU A 143 8.95 -4.53 -10.84
N GLU A 144 10.17 -4.41 -11.35
CA GLU A 144 10.71 -3.12 -11.81
C GLU A 144 9.86 -2.50 -12.91
N ARG A 145 9.38 -3.28 -13.89
CA ARG A 145 8.48 -2.79 -14.95
C ARG A 145 7.14 -2.31 -14.38
N ILE A 146 6.55 -3.09 -13.47
CA ILE A 146 5.28 -2.73 -12.82
C ILE A 146 5.43 -1.43 -12.03
N ASP A 147 6.50 -1.27 -11.28
CA ASP A 147 6.78 -0.06 -10.52
C ASP A 147 7.02 1.13 -11.47
N GLY A 148 7.76 0.96 -12.55
CA GLY A 148 7.95 1.99 -13.58
C GLY A 148 6.64 2.43 -14.26
N HIS A 149 5.75 1.48 -14.61
CA HIS A 149 4.43 1.80 -15.13
C HIS A 149 3.58 2.55 -14.11
N ARG A 150 3.64 2.14 -12.85
CA ARG A 150 2.93 2.80 -11.77
C ARG A 150 3.39 4.25 -11.59
N ASP A 151 4.70 4.48 -11.58
CA ASP A 151 5.28 5.82 -11.44
C ASP A 151 4.87 6.73 -12.60
N ALA A 152 4.85 6.22 -13.83
CA ALA A 152 4.36 6.96 -14.98
C ALA A 152 2.87 7.33 -14.84
N VAL A 153 2.03 6.44 -14.33
CA VAL A 153 0.60 6.73 -14.06
C VAL A 153 0.46 7.78 -12.96
N ILE A 154 1.26 7.71 -11.90
CA ILE A 154 1.28 8.72 -10.83
C ILE A 154 1.69 10.08 -11.39
N ALA A 155 2.75 10.14 -12.19
CA ALA A 155 3.20 11.38 -12.82
C ALA A 155 2.11 11.98 -13.73
N LEU A 156 1.40 11.16 -14.49
CA LEU A 156 0.27 11.60 -15.31
C LEU A 156 -0.89 12.13 -14.45
N HIS A 157 -1.21 11.46 -13.35
CA HIS A 157 -2.21 11.93 -12.40
C HIS A 157 -1.85 13.33 -11.85
N GLN A 158 -0.61 13.53 -11.45
CA GLN A 158 -0.14 14.85 -10.97
C GLN A 158 -0.23 15.94 -12.06
N GLN A 159 0.06 15.58 -13.33
CA GLN A 159 -0.12 16.53 -14.44
C GLN A 159 -1.59 16.92 -14.65
N VAL A 160 -2.52 15.98 -14.49
CA VAL A 160 -3.96 16.27 -14.54
C VAL A 160 -4.34 17.23 -13.42
N MET A 161 -3.93 16.92 -12.18
CA MET A 161 -4.22 17.77 -11.02
C MET A 161 -3.63 19.18 -11.19
N LYS A 162 -2.39 19.31 -11.68
CA LYS A 162 -1.79 20.60 -11.98
C LYS A 162 -2.59 21.44 -13.00
N LYS A 163 -3.23 20.79 -13.97
CA LYS A 163 -4.09 21.47 -14.96
C LYS A 163 -5.45 21.87 -14.40
N VAL A 164 -5.96 21.11 -13.44
CA VAL A 164 -7.29 21.35 -12.83
C VAL A 164 -7.21 22.36 -11.67
N SER A 165 -6.11 22.39 -10.94
CA SER A 165 -5.94 23.23 -9.75
C SER A 165 -6.25 24.73 -9.96
N PRO A 166 -5.84 25.38 -11.07
CA PRO A 166 -6.24 26.76 -11.35
C PRO A 166 -7.76 26.93 -11.45
N SER A 167 -8.44 26.02 -12.18
CA SER A 167 -9.90 26.05 -12.31
C SER A 167 -10.62 25.87 -10.99
N ILE A 168 -10.13 24.99 -10.12
CA ILE A 168 -10.65 24.84 -8.76
C ILE A 168 -10.50 26.16 -7.99
N SER A 169 -9.33 26.80 -8.06
CA SER A 169 -9.06 28.04 -7.35
C SER A 169 -9.93 29.21 -7.85
N GLU A 170 -10.17 29.29 -9.15
CA GLU A 170 -11.01 30.33 -9.77
C GLU A 170 -12.50 30.13 -9.47
N GLN A 171 -12.95 28.88 -9.40
CA GLN A 171 -14.37 28.54 -9.22
C GLN A 171 -14.80 28.43 -7.75
N SER A 172 -13.86 28.36 -6.81
CA SER A 172 -14.14 28.21 -5.39
C SER A 172 -13.97 29.54 -4.67
N GLY A 173 -15.01 29.97 -3.94
CA GLY A 173 -15.00 31.23 -3.19
C GLY A 173 -14.30 31.12 -1.85
N THR A 174 -14.38 29.96 -1.18
CA THR A 174 -13.84 29.73 0.15
C THR A 174 -12.73 28.68 0.17
N TYR A 175 -11.99 28.62 1.29
CA TYR A 175 -11.00 27.57 1.50
C TYR A 175 -11.65 26.18 1.57
N GLU A 176 -12.78 26.07 2.24
CA GLU A 176 -13.54 24.84 2.45
C GLU A 176 -14.05 24.28 1.10
N GLU A 177 -14.56 25.13 0.22
CA GLU A 177 -14.97 24.74 -1.13
C GLU A 177 -13.79 24.21 -1.95
N ARG A 178 -12.61 24.83 -1.86
CA ARG A 178 -11.40 24.31 -2.54
C ARG A 178 -10.99 22.96 -2.00
N GLN A 179 -11.01 22.78 -0.67
CA GLN A 179 -10.69 21.50 -0.05
C GLN A 179 -11.67 20.40 -0.47
N LEU A 180 -12.95 20.72 -0.57
CA LEU A 180 -13.99 19.81 -1.04
C LEU A 180 -13.73 19.37 -2.49
N ALA A 181 -13.44 20.31 -3.38
CA ALA A 181 -13.13 20.02 -4.78
C ALA A 181 -11.86 19.17 -4.92
N HIS A 182 -10.79 19.48 -4.17
CA HIS A 182 -9.59 18.65 -4.14
C HIS A 182 -9.86 17.24 -3.60
N ALA A 183 -10.66 17.10 -2.55
CA ALA A 183 -11.03 15.80 -1.99
C ALA A 183 -11.80 14.94 -3.00
N MET A 184 -12.75 15.53 -3.73
CA MET A 184 -13.44 14.85 -4.83
C MET A 184 -12.50 14.39 -5.94
N MET A 185 -11.58 15.26 -6.37
CA MET A 185 -10.63 14.93 -7.44
C MET A 185 -9.62 13.86 -7.02
N SER A 186 -9.25 13.81 -5.75
CA SER A 186 -8.34 12.79 -5.22
C SER A 186 -8.94 11.37 -5.26
N HIS A 187 -10.27 11.25 -5.15
CA HIS A 187 -10.98 9.97 -5.12
C HIS A 187 -12.18 9.93 -6.08
N PRO A 188 -11.98 10.12 -7.40
CA PRO A 188 -13.07 10.33 -8.34
C PRO A 188 -14.02 9.12 -8.52
N ARG A 189 -13.62 7.93 -8.03
CA ARG A 189 -14.40 6.69 -8.15
C ARG A 189 -15.20 6.34 -6.89
N ARG A 190 -15.06 7.09 -5.81
CA ARG A 190 -15.72 6.79 -4.52
C ARG A 190 -16.46 8.03 -4.04
N PRO A 191 -17.66 7.88 -3.48
CA PRO A 191 -18.31 8.96 -2.77
C PRO A 191 -17.38 9.47 -1.66
N LEU A 192 -17.38 10.80 -1.50
CA LEU A 192 -16.67 11.43 -0.40
C LEU A 192 -17.44 11.20 0.89
N ASP A 193 -16.73 10.82 1.94
CA ASP A 193 -17.25 10.80 3.30
C ASP A 193 -17.32 12.24 3.83
N LEU A 194 -18.54 12.82 3.76
CA LEU A 194 -18.78 14.20 4.18
C LEU A 194 -18.68 14.39 5.70
N ASP A 195 -18.95 13.35 6.48
CA ASP A 195 -18.82 13.42 7.92
C ASP A 195 -17.36 13.50 8.32
N ALA A 196 -16.50 12.62 7.77
CA ALA A 196 -15.06 12.69 7.97
C ALA A 196 -14.47 14.01 7.44
N PHE A 197 -14.95 14.51 6.31
CA PHE A 197 -14.53 15.79 5.73
C PHE A 197 -14.89 16.96 6.66
N SER A 198 -16.15 17.03 7.13
CA SER A 198 -16.62 18.11 8.00
C SER A 198 -15.88 18.13 9.33
N GLN A 199 -15.62 16.96 9.92
CA GLN A 199 -14.82 16.83 11.14
C GLN A 199 -13.37 17.30 10.93
N GLY A 200 -12.76 16.95 9.82
CA GLY A 200 -11.39 17.35 9.47
C GLY A 200 -11.22 18.87 9.34
N LEU A 201 -12.22 19.56 8.81
CA LEU A 201 -12.24 21.02 8.66
C LEU A 201 -12.92 21.75 9.83
N ARG A 202 -13.50 21.03 10.79
CA ARG A 202 -14.26 21.58 11.93
C ARG A 202 -15.44 22.46 11.49
N ILE A 203 -16.16 22.04 10.46
CA ILE A 203 -17.38 22.68 9.96
C ILE A 203 -18.60 21.81 10.28
N GLN A 204 -19.79 22.37 10.17
CA GLN A 204 -21.04 21.62 10.36
C GLN A 204 -21.30 20.70 9.17
N SER A 205 -21.77 19.46 9.40
CA SER A 205 -22.07 18.49 8.33
C SER A 205 -23.07 19.03 7.32
N MET A 206 -24.10 19.75 7.76
CA MET A 206 -25.07 20.40 6.88
C MET A 206 -24.42 21.41 5.91
N HIS A 207 -23.42 22.15 6.37
CA HIS A 207 -22.68 23.08 5.51
C HIS A 207 -21.82 22.34 4.48
N ALA A 208 -21.23 21.20 4.86
CA ALA A 208 -20.50 20.34 3.91
C ALA A 208 -21.43 19.76 2.84
N GLU A 209 -22.65 19.37 3.20
CA GLU A 209 -23.67 18.90 2.26
C GLU A 209 -24.10 20.01 1.29
N GLU A 210 -24.39 21.22 1.77
CA GLU A 210 -24.74 22.38 0.93
C GLU A 210 -23.62 22.72 -0.07
N MET A 211 -22.37 22.70 0.37
CA MET A 211 -21.21 22.91 -0.52
C MET A 211 -21.10 21.80 -1.56
N MET A 212 -21.34 20.55 -1.19
CA MET A 212 -21.33 19.40 -2.10
C MET A 212 -22.41 19.54 -3.16
N ASP A 213 -23.62 19.88 -2.79
CA ASP A 213 -24.74 20.08 -3.72
C ASP A 213 -24.43 21.22 -4.70
N THR A 214 -23.92 22.34 -4.20
CA THR A 214 -23.50 23.47 -5.03
C THR A 214 -22.41 23.05 -6.04
N LEU A 215 -21.41 22.30 -5.60
CA LEU A 215 -20.33 21.80 -6.46
C LEU A 215 -20.86 20.82 -7.50
N ARG A 216 -21.76 19.91 -7.13
CA ARG A 216 -22.41 18.98 -8.07
C ARG A 216 -23.19 19.72 -9.14
N GLU A 217 -23.98 20.73 -8.78
CA GLU A 217 -24.73 21.55 -9.75
C GLU A 217 -23.81 22.28 -10.74
N ARG A 218 -22.66 22.77 -10.28
CA ARG A 218 -21.64 23.37 -11.16
C ARG A 218 -21.09 22.34 -12.14
N LEU A 219 -20.65 21.19 -11.64
CA LEU A 219 -20.12 20.09 -12.46
C LEU A 219 -21.16 19.60 -13.48
N MET A 220 -22.44 19.54 -13.11
CA MET A 220 -23.51 19.15 -14.03
C MET A 220 -23.73 20.21 -15.12
N ARG A 221 -23.65 21.50 -14.78
CA ARG A 221 -23.74 22.60 -15.76
C ARG A 221 -22.57 22.57 -16.74
N ASP A 222 -21.35 22.41 -16.22
CA ASP A 222 -20.14 22.31 -17.05
C ASP A 222 -20.19 21.09 -17.96
N PHE A 223 -20.69 19.97 -17.46
CA PHE A 223 -20.91 18.76 -18.24
C PHE A 223 -21.93 18.99 -19.39
N ALA A 224 -23.04 19.63 -19.09
CA ALA A 224 -24.06 19.96 -20.10
C ALA A 224 -23.53 20.96 -21.13
N ALA A 225 -22.80 22.00 -20.73
CA ALA A 225 -22.17 22.99 -21.59
C ALA A 225 -21.15 22.38 -22.54
N ASN A 226 -20.42 21.37 -22.11
CA ASN A 226 -19.44 20.62 -22.92
C ASN A 226 -20.07 19.47 -23.72
N GLN A 227 -21.36 19.51 -23.99
CA GLN A 227 -22.14 18.52 -24.77
C GLN A 227 -22.03 17.09 -24.24
N GLY A 228 -21.89 16.93 -22.93
CA GLY A 228 -21.79 15.61 -22.32
C GLY A 228 -20.52 14.82 -22.70
N ARG A 229 -19.53 15.45 -23.28
CA ARG A 229 -18.24 14.84 -23.54
C ARG A 229 -17.44 14.70 -22.24
N LEU A 230 -17.84 13.73 -21.44
CA LEU A 230 -16.85 13.06 -20.61
C LEU A 230 -15.88 12.38 -21.57
N VAL A 231 -14.59 12.61 -21.40
CA VAL A 231 -13.57 11.76 -22.04
C VAL A 231 -13.91 10.34 -21.63
N ALA A 232 -14.55 9.63 -22.55
CA ALA A 232 -15.19 8.37 -22.24
C ALA A 232 -14.13 7.43 -21.69
N ALA A 233 -14.26 7.10 -20.46
CA ALA A 233 -13.75 5.89 -19.96
C ALA A 233 -14.23 4.75 -20.89
N ARG A 234 -13.37 3.78 -21.19
CA ARG A 234 -13.69 2.60 -21.99
C ARG A 234 -15.06 2.04 -21.62
N GLU A 235 -15.77 1.43 -22.57
CA GLU A 235 -17.03 0.72 -22.33
C GLU A 235 -16.96 -0.10 -21.03
N GLY A 236 -17.97 0.06 -20.16
CA GLY A 236 -18.02 -0.61 -18.86
C GLY A 236 -17.41 0.14 -17.67
N THR A 237 -16.86 1.34 -17.86
CA THR A 237 -16.44 2.16 -16.72
C THR A 237 -17.69 2.78 -16.06
N PRO A 238 -17.90 2.58 -14.74
CA PRO A 238 -19.04 3.18 -14.06
C PRO A 238 -18.98 4.70 -14.15
N LEU A 239 -20.15 5.32 -14.31
CA LEU A 239 -20.28 6.77 -14.25
C LEU A 239 -19.69 7.29 -12.93
N PRO A 240 -19.10 8.50 -12.95
CA PRO A 240 -18.69 9.14 -11.71
C PRO A 240 -19.84 9.17 -10.70
N TRP A 241 -19.56 8.85 -9.45
CA TRP A 241 -20.58 8.78 -8.40
C TRP A 241 -21.37 10.10 -8.22
N TRP A 242 -20.76 11.23 -8.52
CA TRP A 242 -21.38 12.55 -8.45
C TRP A 242 -22.39 12.82 -9.58
N LEU A 243 -22.42 11.99 -10.64
CA LEU A 243 -23.47 11.96 -11.67
C LEU A 243 -24.63 11.03 -11.30
N ALA A 244 -24.40 10.05 -10.43
CA ALA A 244 -25.46 9.18 -9.94
C ALA A 244 -26.31 9.94 -8.89
N ARG A 245 -27.64 9.81 -9.02
CA ARG A 245 -28.57 10.31 -8.00
C ARG A 245 -28.63 9.39 -6.81
#